data_c698fd86cf621014facaf5762f1c5281
#
_entry.id   c698fd86cf621014facaf5762f1c5281
#
_cell.length_a   1.000
_cell.length_b   1.000
_cell.length_c   1.000
_cell.angle_alpha   90.00
_cell.angle_beta   90.00
_cell.angle_gamma   90.00
#
_symmetry.space_group_name_H-M   'P 1'
#
loop_
_entity.id
_entity.type
_entity.pdbx_description
1 polymer ?
#
loop_
_entity_poly.entity_id
_entity_poly.type
_entity_poly.pdbx_seq_one_letter_code
_entity_poly.pdbx_strand_id
1 'polypeptide(L)'
;MRSIEFEILLTLAAEARHGYAIIQDIEKRSGGSLSVETGTLYRALQRLVEGDLVRPTDAPRAALNDDERRRFYAITPAGRRAAAAEAKRLAILVDAARSARLLPPLPEGT
;
A
#
# COMPACT_ATOMS: atom_id res chain seq x y z
N MET A 1 4.72 -0.08 11.96
CA MET A 1 4.63 0.42 10.57
C MET A 1 3.61 1.54 10.50
N ARG A 2 3.92 2.59 9.78
CA ARG A 2 2.99 3.69 9.58
C ARG A 2 1.90 3.30 8.59
N SER A 3 0.70 3.87 8.76
CA SER A 3 -0.45 3.55 7.90
C SER A 3 -0.15 3.78 6.41
N ILE A 4 0.51 4.89 6.08
CA ILE A 4 0.85 5.18 4.68
C ILE A 4 1.80 4.13 4.11
N GLU A 5 2.74 3.64 4.90
CA GLU A 5 3.67 2.60 4.48
C GLU A 5 2.95 1.29 4.20
N PHE A 6 2.03 0.91 5.07
CA PHE A 6 1.24 -0.30 4.86
C PHE A 6 0.39 -0.18 3.59
N GLU A 7 -0.24 0.96 3.36
CA GLU A 7 -1.06 1.19 2.17
C GLU A 7 -0.23 1.12 0.89
N ILE A 8 1.00 1.65 0.91
CA ILE A 8 1.92 1.53 -0.22
C ILE A 8 2.25 0.06 -0.49
N LEU A 9 2.61 -0.69 0.54
CA LEU A 9 2.92 -2.11 0.40
C LEU A 9 1.72 -2.89 -0.11
N LEU A 10 0.52 -2.55 0.34
CA LEU A 10 -0.71 -3.19 -0.09
C LEU A 10 -0.94 -2.98 -1.60
N THR A 11 -0.75 -1.76 -2.09
CA THR A 11 -0.84 -1.45 -3.51
C THR A 11 0.20 -2.23 -4.31
N LEU A 12 1.44 -2.23 -3.86
CA LEU A 12 2.55 -2.88 -4.58
C LEU A 12 2.50 -4.41 -4.49
N ALA A 13 1.77 -4.96 -3.53
CA ALA A 13 1.58 -6.41 -3.43
C ALA A 13 0.85 -6.98 -4.65
N ALA A 14 0.01 -6.19 -5.30
CA ALA A 14 -0.70 -6.60 -6.51
C ALA A 14 0.21 -6.54 -7.74
N GLU A 15 0.94 -5.43 -7.90
CA GLU A 15 1.87 -5.24 -9.03
C GLU A 15 2.74 -4.01 -8.78
N ALA A 16 3.85 -3.93 -9.51
CA ALA A 16 4.71 -2.75 -9.50
C ALA A 16 3.96 -1.54 -10.06
N ARG A 17 4.19 -0.36 -9.48
CA ARG A 17 3.51 0.87 -9.85
C ARG A 17 4.44 2.07 -9.76
N HIS A 18 4.15 3.12 -10.52
CA HIS A 18 4.79 4.42 -10.31
C HIS A 18 4.08 5.20 -9.19
N GLY A 19 4.77 6.22 -8.65
CA GLY A 19 4.29 6.92 -7.45
C GLY A 19 2.90 7.53 -7.58
N TYR A 20 2.58 8.11 -8.74
CA TYR A 20 1.27 8.71 -8.95
C TYR A 20 0.15 7.66 -8.93
N ALA A 21 0.38 6.49 -9.53
CA ALA A 21 -0.60 5.40 -9.50
C ALA A 21 -0.80 4.89 -8.08
N ILE A 22 0.25 4.87 -7.26
CA ILE A 22 0.13 4.50 -5.84
C ILE A 22 -0.80 5.47 -5.12
N ILE A 23 -0.62 6.78 -5.33
CA ILE A 23 -1.50 7.80 -4.74
C ILE A 23 -2.95 7.55 -5.15
N GLN A 24 -3.20 7.35 -6.44
CA GLN A 24 -4.55 7.11 -6.95
C GLN A 24 -5.19 5.88 -6.32
N ASP A 25 -4.43 4.79 -6.19
CA ASP A 25 -4.96 3.56 -5.58
C ASP A 25 -5.31 3.75 -4.11
N ILE A 26 -4.48 4.47 -3.35
CA ILE A 26 -4.73 4.74 -1.94
C ILE A 26 -5.98 5.60 -1.79
N GLU A 27 -6.09 6.67 -2.57
CA GLU A 27 -7.25 7.57 -2.50
C GLU A 27 -8.54 6.86 -2.91
N LYS A 28 -8.47 6.04 -3.95
CA LYS A 28 -9.63 5.26 -4.41
C LYS A 28 -10.08 4.25 -3.35
N ARG A 29 -9.13 3.55 -2.71
CA ARG A 29 -9.45 2.56 -1.67
C ARG A 29 -10.10 3.21 -0.44
N SER A 30 -9.79 4.47 -0.17
CA SER A 30 -10.41 5.22 0.93
C SER A 30 -11.82 5.73 0.59
N GLY A 31 -12.31 5.51 -0.63
CA GLY A 31 -13.59 6.06 -1.08
C GLY A 31 -13.58 7.57 -1.24
N GLY A 32 -12.42 8.16 -1.44
CA GLY A 32 -12.25 9.61 -1.58
C GLY A 32 -12.12 10.35 -0.27
N SER A 33 -12.15 9.67 0.88
CA SER A 33 -12.03 10.32 2.19
C SER A 33 -10.59 10.69 2.55
N LEU A 34 -9.61 10.10 1.86
CA LEU A 34 -8.20 10.33 2.10
C LEU A 34 -7.56 11.02 0.90
N SER A 35 -6.78 12.06 1.16
CA SER A 35 -5.97 12.73 0.15
C SER A 35 -4.50 12.58 0.53
N VAL A 36 -3.67 12.15 -0.42
CA VAL A 36 -2.25 11.88 -0.18
C VAL A 36 -1.41 12.90 -0.92
N GLU A 37 -0.65 13.70 -0.17
CA GLU A 37 0.27 14.65 -0.77
C GLU A 37 1.48 13.92 -1.35
N THR A 38 1.96 14.43 -2.49
CA THR A 38 3.10 13.85 -3.20
C THR A 38 4.33 13.74 -2.32
N GLY A 39 4.64 14.79 -1.56
CA GLY A 39 5.79 14.79 -0.65
C GLY A 39 5.68 13.73 0.44
N THR A 40 4.49 13.55 0.99
CA THR A 40 4.24 12.52 2.00
C THR A 40 4.46 11.13 1.43
N LEU A 41 3.96 10.89 0.22
CA LEU A 41 4.15 9.61 -0.45
C LEU A 41 5.63 9.31 -0.68
N TYR A 42 6.36 10.26 -1.27
CA TYR A 42 7.77 10.01 -1.63
C TYR A 42 8.66 9.86 -0.41
N ARG A 43 8.36 10.56 0.69
CA ARG A 43 9.08 10.33 1.96
C ARG A 43 8.83 8.92 2.49
N ALA A 44 7.59 8.44 2.40
CA ALA A 44 7.26 7.09 2.82
C ALA A 44 7.93 6.05 1.92
N LEU A 45 7.92 6.26 0.61
CA LEU A 45 8.62 5.38 -0.35
C LEU A 45 10.11 5.32 -0.04
N GLN A 46 10.73 6.46 0.26
CA GLN A 46 12.14 6.49 0.60
C GLN A 46 12.46 5.65 1.84
N ARG A 47 11.63 5.77 2.88
CA ARG A 47 11.81 4.94 4.08
C ARG A 47 11.69 3.46 3.77
N LEU A 48 10.73 3.09 2.90
CA LEU A 48 10.54 1.69 2.51
C LEU A 48 11.70 1.17 1.68
N VAL A 49 12.26 1.99 0.79
CA VAL A 49 13.43 1.62 0.00
C VAL A 49 14.65 1.46 0.92
N GLU A 50 14.87 2.38 1.83
CA GLU A 50 15.97 2.30 2.80
C GLU A 50 15.87 1.06 3.69
N GLY A 51 14.64 0.65 4.02
CA GLY A 51 14.39 -0.56 4.81
C GLY A 51 14.35 -1.85 4.00
N ASP A 52 14.61 -1.80 2.70
CA ASP A 52 14.59 -2.94 1.79
C ASP A 52 13.23 -3.62 1.69
N LEU A 53 12.15 -2.89 1.92
CA LEU A 53 10.78 -3.40 1.78
C LEU A 53 10.21 -3.12 0.38
N VAL A 54 10.76 -2.13 -0.30
CA VAL A 54 10.41 -1.71 -1.65
C VAL A 54 11.71 -1.45 -2.40
N ARG A 55 11.68 -1.69 -3.70
CA ARG A 55 12.82 -1.35 -4.57
C ARG A 55 12.34 -0.60 -5.80
N PRO A 56 13.12 0.37 -6.29
CA PRO A 56 12.87 0.92 -7.62
C PRO A 56 13.03 -0.17 -8.67
N THR A 57 12.24 -0.09 -9.72
CA THR A 57 12.30 -1.04 -10.82
C THR A 57 12.00 -0.33 -12.13
N ASP A 58 12.28 -0.99 -13.23
CA ASP A 58 12.00 -0.42 -14.54
C ASP A 58 10.51 -0.45 -14.85
N ALA A 59 10.04 0.55 -15.59
CA ALA A 59 8.68 0.59 -16.07
C ALA A 59 8.38 -0.61 -16.98
N PRO A 60 7.14 -1.13 -16.97
CA PRO A 60 6.75 -2.14 -17.93
C PRO A 60 6.88 -1.63 -19.37
N ARG A 61 7.11 -2.53 -20.30
CA ARG A 61 7.20 -2.18 -21.73
C ARG A 61 5.95 -1.49 -22.27
N ALA A 62 4.81 -1.73 -21.62
CA ALA A 62 3.55 -1.13 -22.01
C ALA A 62 3.41 0.33 -21.57
N ALA A 63 4.36 0.88 -20.82
CA ALA A 63 4.34 2.29 -20.45
C ALA A 63 4.53 3.13 -21.71
N LEU A 64 3.59 4.04 -21.98
CA LEU A 64 3.48 4.74 -23.26
C LEU A 64 4.12 6.12 -23.25
N ASN A 65 4.44 6.69 -22.09
CA ASN A 65 5.01 8.02 -22.00
C ASN A 65 6.15 8.08 -20.99
N ASP A 66 6.93 9.16 -21.06
CA ASP A 66 8.12 9.31 -20.23
C ASP A 66 7.78 9.41 -18.75
N ASP A 67 6.62 9.98 -18.41
CA ASP A 67 6.19 10.08 -17.01
C ASP A 67 5.92 8.71 -16.41
N GLU A 68 5.28 7.83 -17.17
CA GLU A 68 5.03 6.46 -16.74
C GLU A 68 6.30 5.64 -16.65
N ARG A 69 7.33 5.99 -17.41
CA ARG A 69 8.62 5.30 -17.40
C ARG A 69 9.56 5.75 -16.31
N ARG A 70 9.28 6.90 -15.67
CA ARG A 70 10.24 7.55 -14.77
C ARG A 70 10.65 6.69 -13.60
N ARG A 71 9.71 6.16 -12.85
CA ARG A 71 10.01 5.36 -11.66
C ARG A 71 8.86 4.47 -11.32
N PHE A 72 9.11 3.18 -11.45
CA PHE A 72 8.25 2.18 -10.87
C PHE A 72 8.88 1.66 -9.59
N TYR A 73 8.04 1.16 -8.72
CA TYR A 73 8.42 0.57 -7.45
C TYR A 73 7.81 -0.81 -7.35
N ALA A 74 8.56 -1.74 -6.78
CA ALA A 74 8.11 -3.10 -6.57
C ALA A 74 8.30 -3.48 -5.12
N ILE A 75 7.40 -4.29 -4.60
CA ILE A 75 7.55 -4.84 -3.25
C ILE A 75 8.62 -5.94 -3.28
N THR A 76 9.46 -5.97 -2.24
CA THR A 76 10.46 -7.03 -2.06
C THR A 76 9.85 -8.22 -1.31
N PRO A 77 10.50 -9.39 -1.30
CA PRO A 77 10.06 -10.48 -0.43
C PRO A 77 10.00 -10.07 1.05
N ALA A 78 10.95 -9.26 1.52
CA ALA A 78 10.91 -8.72 2.87
C ALA A 78 9.72 -7.79 3.07
N GLY A 79 9.38 -6.98 2.05
CA GLY A 79 8.19 -6.13 2.08
C GLY A 79 6.91 -6.93 2.18
N ARG A 80 6.81 -8.04 1.46
CA ARG A 80 5.64 -8.93 1.55
C ARG A 80 5.50 -9.51 2.95
N ARG A 81 6.59 -9.95 3.55
CA ARG A 81 6.56 -10.48 4.91
C ARG A 81 6.13 -9.42 5.93
N ALA A 82 6.67 -8.20 5.80
CA ALA A 82 6.31 -7.11 6.68
C ALA A 82 4.84 -6.72 6.53
N ALA A 83 4.35 -6.64 5.30
CA ALA A 83 2.95 -6.33 5.03
C ALA A 83 2.02 -7.42 5.56
N ALA A 84 2.39 -8.69 5.39
CA ALA A 84 1.59 -9.81 5.90
C ALA A 84 1.50 -9.79 7.42
N ALA A 85 2.61 -9.50 8.11
CA ALA A 85 2.62 -9.38 9.57
C ALA A 85 1.74 -8.23 10.04
N GLU A 86 1.79 -7.10 9.36
CA GLU A 86 0.96 -5.95 9.70
C GLU A 86 -0.51 -6.21 9.42
N ALA A 87 -0.84 -6.87 8.29
CA ALA A 87 -2.21 -7.26 7.99
C ALA A 87 -2.78 -8.16 9.07
N LYS A 88 -1.98 -9.11 9.56
CA LYS A 88 -2.39 -10.01 10.64
C LYS A 88 -2.67 -9.26 11.94
N ARG A 89 -1.80 -8.31 12.30
CA ARG A 89 -1.99 -7.46 13.47
C ARG A 89 -3.30 -6.65 13.35
N LEU A 90 -3.53 -6.06 12.18
CA LEU A 90 -4.74 -5.26 11.94
C LEU A 90 -5.99 -6.12 11.97
N ALA A 91 -5.95 -7.35 11.46
CA ALA A 91 -7.08 -8.27 11.50
C ALA A 91 -7.49 -8.59 12.94
N ILE A 92 -6.51 -8.78 13.83
CA ILE A 92 -6.79 -9.01 15.26
C ILE A 92 -7.49 -7.80 15.87
N LEU A 93 -7.04 -6.59 15.55
CA LEU A 93 -7.66 -5.36 16.05
C LEU A 93 -9.07 -5.19 15.50
N VAL A 94 -9.31 -5.52 14.24
CA VAL A 94 -10.64 -5.45 13.63
C VAL A 94 -11.57 -6.45 14.31
N ASP A 95 -11.11 -7.67 14.60
CA ASP A 95 -11.90 -8.66 15.32
C ASP A 95 -12.27 -8.19 16.73
N ALA A 96 -11.32 -7.55 17.42
CA ALA A 96 -11.58 -6.96 18.73
C ALA A 96 -12.63 -5.84 18.62
N ALA A 97 -12.58 -5.03 17.58
CA ALA A 97 -13.56 -3.98 17.33
C ALA A 97 -14.96 -4.55 17.10
N ARG A 98 -15.07 -5.67 16.39
CA ARG A 98 -16.36 -6.37 16.21
C ARG A 98 -16.89 -6.90 17.55
N SER A 99 -16.04 -7.50 18.36
CA SER A 99 -16.42 -7.99 19.69
C SER A 99 -16.89 -6.85 20.60
N ALA A 100 -16.29 -5.67 20.44
CA ALA A 100 -16.68 -4.46 21.17
C ALA A 100 -17.89 -3.74 20.55
N ARG A 101 -18.45 -4.29 19.47
CA ARG A 101 -19.60 -3.73 18.75
C ARG A 101 -19.33 -2.37 18.11
N LEU A 102 -18.06 -2.11 17.77
CA LEU A 102 -17.69 -0.91 17.02
C LEU A 102 -17.85 -1.10 15.51
N LEU A 103 -17.93 -2.35 15.06
CA LEU A 103 -18.17 -2.73 13.66
C LEU A 103 -19.30 -3.76 13.63
N PRO A 104 -20.08 -3.79 12.54
CA PRO A 104 -21.09 -4.84 12.39
C PRO A 104 -20.43 -6.22 12.26
N PRO A 105 -21.16 -7.29 12.61
CA PRO A 105 -20.64 -8.64 12.44
C PRO A 105 -20.40 -8.95 10.97
N LEU A 106 -19.53 -9.92 10.70
CA LEU A 106 -19.30 -10.37 9.33
C LEU A 106 -20.61 -10.96 8.75
N PRO A 107 -20.89 -10.70 7.46
CA PRO A 107 -22.05 -11.31 6.82
C PRO A 107 -21.96 -12.83 6.85
N GLU A 108 -23.11 -13.50 7.02
CA GLU A 108 -23.17 -14.95 6.94
C GLU A 108 -22.82 -15.42 5.53
N GLY A 109 -22.15 -16.56 5.43
CA GLY A 109 -21.79 -17.15 4.16
C GLY A 109 -20.55 -16.57 3.49
N THR A 110 -19.78 -15.72 4.18
CA THR A 110 -18.51 -15.18 3.68
C THR A 110 -17.33 -15.96 4.17
#